data_159c648fd66ec066a68cd895ab2e8c10
#
_entry.id   159c648fd66ec066a68cd895ab2e8c10
#
_cell.length_a   1.000
_cell.length_b   1.000
_cell.length_c   1.000
_cell.angle_alpha   90.00
_cell.angle_beta   90.00
_cell.angle_gamma   90.00
#
_symmetry.space_group_name_H-M   'P 1'
#
loop_
_entity.id
_entity.type
_entity.pdbx_description
1 polymer ?
#
loop_
_entity_poly.entity_id
_entity_poly.type
_entity_poly.pdbx_seq_one_letter_code
_entity_poly.pdbx_strand_id
1 'polypeptide(L)'
;MSNYDLTKILPHKPPMILIDDILDYNLEEKTLTAIVKITEDKLFFDKLNNGISSIAGIEFMAQTIGCYAYFRNNCKPPKIGFLLGSRLFNNALSFFKNGEIYKIKVNEIFSDNQIVAFDCIMYNMQDEEIASATINVYQADNIQEFLKNNE
;
A
#
# COMPACT_ATOMS: atom_id res chain seq x y z
N MET A 1 12.05 -2.56 -16.20
CA MET A 1 11.21 -3.74 -16.48
C MET A 1 10.68 -4.29 -15.16
N SER A 2 9.40 -4.55 -15.07
CA SER A 2 8.81 -5.09 -13.84
C SER A 2 9.26 -6.54 -13.63
N ASN A 3 9.71 -6.86 -12.41
CA ASN A 3 10.08 -8.22 -12.03
C ASN A 3 8.89 -9.00 -11.47
N TYR A 4 7.75 -8.33 -11.26
CA TYR A 4 6.58 -8.91 -10.60
C TYR A 4 5.31 -8.58 -11.36
N ASP A 5 4.44 -9.57 -11.46
CA ASP A 5 3.11 -9.36 -12.03
C ASP A 5 2.13 -9.05 -10.90
N LEU A 6 1.85 -7.77 -10.72
CA LEU A 6 0.98 -7.31 -9.65
C LEU A 6 -0.45 -7.80 -9.78
N THR A 7 -0.90 -8.16 -10.99
CA THR A 7 -2.24 -8.71 -11.19
C THR A 7 -2.41 -10.07 -10.54
N LYS A 8 -1.30 -10.79 -10.32
CA LYS A 8 -1.30 -12.09 -9.65
C LYS A 8 -1.07 -11.98 -8.15
N ILE A 9 -0.55 -10.85 -7.70
CA ILE A 9 -0.19 -10.60 -6.29
C ILE A 9 -1.33 -9.92 -5.56
N LEU A 10 -1.93 -8.91 -6.18
CA LEU A 10 -2.99 -8.11 -5.57
C LEU A 10 -4.38 -8.63 -5.97
N PRO A 11 -5.38 -8.51 -5.07
CA PRO A 11 -6.77 -8.80 -5.43
C PRO A 11 -7.35 -7.79 -6.42
N HIS A 12 -6.71 -6.65 -6.55
CA HIS A 12 -7.12 -5.58 -7.46
C HIS A 12 -6.90 -5.97 -8.92
N LYS A 13 -7.65 -5.35 -9.80
CA LYS A 13 -7.49 -5.50 -11.25
C LYS A 13 -7.30 -4.13 -11.88
N PRO A 14 -6.57 -4.02 -13.01
CA PRO A 14 -6.48 -2.75 -13.71
C PRO A 14 -7.89 -2.22 -14.05
N PRO A 15 -8.16 -0.92 -13.90
CA PRO A 15 -7.20 0.15 -13.56
C PRO A 15 -7.00 0.42 -12.07
N MET A 16 -7.51 -0.45 -11.19
CA MET A 16 -7.44 -0.25 -9.74
C MET A 16 -6.06 -0.51 -9.13
N ILE A 17 -5.15 -1.15 -9.86
CA ILE A 17 -3.77 -1.31 -9.42
C ILE A 17 -3.03 0.00 -9.69
N LEU A 18 -2.63 0.68 -8.62
CA LEU A 18 -2.04 2.01 -8.70
C LEU A 18 -0.52 2.00 -8.61
N ILE A 19 0.06 1.06 -7.83
CA ILE A 19 1.52 0.93 -7.74
C ILE A 19 2.06 0.24 -8.99
N ASP A 20 3.35 0.44 -9.29
CA ASP A 20 3.93 -0.02 -10.55
C ASP A 20 4.80 -1.24 -10.40
N ASP A 21 5.55 -1.35 -9.30
CA ASP A 21 6.46 -2.48 -9.10
C ASP A 21 6.87 -2.61 -7.64
N ILE A 22 7.52 -3.73 -7.35
CA ILE A 22 8.12 -4.00 -6.06
C ILE A 22 9.64 -3.89 -6.22
N LEU A 23 10.29 -3.08 -5.38
CA LEU A 23 11.74 -2.94 -5.40
C LEU A 23 12.43 -4.04 -4.64
N ASP A 24 12.02 -4.28 -3.40
CA ASP A 24 12.59 -5.30 -2.54
C ASP A 24 11.65 -5.64 -1.38
N TYR A 25 11.96 -6.73 -0.72
CA TYR A 25 11.30 -7.09 0.54
C TYR A 25 12.25 -7.88 1.42
N ASN A 26 12.01 -7.82 2.73
CA ASN A 26 12.77 -8.58 3.73
C ASN A 26 11.80 -9.09 4.79
N LEU A 27 11.49 -10.39 4.75
CA LEU A 27 10.51 -10.97 5.66
C LEU A 27 11.02 -11.07 7.10
N GLU A 28 12.33 -11.16 7.31
CA GLU A 28 12.89 -11.14 8.67
C GLU A 28 12.71 -9.79 9.31
N GLU A 29 12.94 -8.72 8.57
CA GLU A 29 12.74 -7.35 9.03
C GLU A 29 11.29 -6.90 8.90
N LYS A 30 10.45 -7.70 8.23
CA LYS A 30 9.03 -7.44 8.01
C LYS A 30 8.78 -6.15 7.22
N THR A 31 9.55 -5.99 6.15
CA THR A 31 9.46 -4.81 5.28
C THR A 31 9.24 -5.18 3.82
N LEU A 32 8.65 -4.27 3.09
CA LEU A 32 8.57 -4.32 1.63
C LEU A 32 8.54 -2.89 1.10
N THR A 33 9.24 -2.66 0.00
CA THR A 33 9.27 -1.36 -0.68
C THR A 33 8.75 -1.52 -2.11
N ALA A 34 7.76 -0.72 -2.46
CA ALA A 34 7.20 -0.64 -3.80
C ALA A 34 7.50 0.73 -4.41
N ILE A 35 7.21 0.87 -5.69
CA ILE A 35 7.28 2.15 -6.38
C ILE A 35 5.96 2.46 -7.06
N VAL A 36 5.67 3.75 -7.15
CA VAL A 36 4.57 4.29 -7.94
C VAL A 36 5.11 5.41 -8.82
N LYS A 37 4.76 5.34 -10.10
CA LYS A 37 5.06 6.40 -11.06
C LYS A 37 3.76 7.14 -11.37
N ILE A 38 3.79 8.44 -11.20
CA ILE A 38 2.59 9.26 -11.44
C ILE A 38 2.49 9.55 -12.92
N THR A 39 1.45 9.03 -13.56
CA THR A 39 1.21 9.17 -15.00
C THR A 39 -0.24 9.54 -15.25
N GLU A 40 -0.48 10.14 -16.42
CA GLU A 40 -1.80 10.64 -16.81
C GLU A 40 -2.85 9.53 -16.97
N ASP A 41 -2.41 8.32 -17.22
CA ASP A 41 -3.30 7.17 -17.42
C ASP A 41 -3.77 6.51 -16.13
N LYS A 42 -3.22 6.93 -14.99
CA LYS A 42 -3.63 6.35 -13.72
C LYS A 42 -4.99 6.81 -13.29
N LEU A 43 -5.72 5.91 -12.65
CA LEU A 43 -6.95 6.23 -11.95
C LEU A 43 -6.64 7.33 -10.92
N PHE A 44 -7.55 8.27 -10.75
CA PHE A 44 -7.41 9.41 -9.86
C PHE A 44 -6.47 10.52 -10.34
N PHE A 45 -5.89 10.39 -11.55
CA PHE A 45 -5.10 11.49 -12.10
C PHE A 45 -6.00 12.71 -12.37
N ASP A 46 -5.58 13.86 -11.88
CA ASP A 46 -6.30 15.12 -12.00
C ASP A 46 -5.55 16.01 -13.00
N LYS A 47 -6.18 16.24 -14.16
CA LYS A 47 -5.56 17.04 -15.23
C LYS A 47 -5.36 18.49 -14.84
N LEU A 48 -6.27 19.05 -14.03
CA LEU A 48 -6.16 20.44 -13.61
C LEU A 48 -4.94 20.67 -12.72
N ASN A 49 -4.65 19.73 -11.85
CA ASN A 49 -3.53 19.81 -10.91
C ASN A 49 -2.31 19.05 -11.39
N ASN A 50 -2.37 18.43 -12.56
CA ASN A 50 -1.28 17.69 -13.19
C ASN A 50 -0.65 16.68 -12.24
N GLY A 51 -1.48 15.90 -11.59
CA GLY A 51 -1.03 14.92 -10.60
C GLY A 51 -2.17 14.15 -9.97
N ILE A 52 -1.83 13.41 -8.92
CA ILE A 52 -2.79 12.63 -8.13
C ILE A 52 -2.85 13.25 -6.74
N SER A 53 -4.07 13.46 -6.23
CA SER A 53 -4.25 13.97 -4.87
C SER A 53 -3.49 13.14 -3.86
N SER A 54 -2.84 13.79 -2.91
CA SER A 54 -2.05 13.12 -1.87
C SER A 54 -2.87 12.16 -1.01
N ILE A 55 -4.20 12.31 -0.98
CA ILE A 55 -5.09 11.37 -0.27
C ILE A 55 -4.95 9.96 -0.83
N ALA A 56 -4.65 9.81 -2.13
CA ALA A 56 -4.41 8.51 -2.74
C ALA A 56 -3.19 7.78 -2.17
N GLY A 57 -2.32 8.48 -1.44
CA GLY A 57 -1.17 7.87 -0.77
C GLY A 57 -1.58 6.73 0.19
N ILE A 58 -2.73 6.85 0.83
CA ILE A 58 -3.25 5.77 1.68
C ILE A 58 -3.49 4.51 0.85
N GLU A 59 -4.05 4.64 -0.35
CA GLU A 59 -4.28 3.50 -1.24
C GLU A 59 -2.97 2.92 -1.76
N PHE A 60 -1.98 3.76 -2.08
CA PHE A 60 -0.65 3.28 -2.45
C PHE A 60 -0.04 2.43 -1.33
N MET A 61 -0.16 2.91 -0.09
CA MET A 61 0.33 2.19 1.09
C MET A 61 -0.44 0.87 1.29
N ALA A 62 -1.76 0.89 1.14
CA ALA A 62 -2.59 -0.30 1.30
C ALA A 62 -2.24 -1.36 0.26
N GLN A 63 -2.01 -0.98 -1.00
CA GLN A 63 -1.60 -1.93 -2.02
C GLN A 63 -0.20 -2.48 -1.76
N THR A 64 0.69 -1.67 -1.24
CA THR A 64 2.04 -2.12 -0.86
C THR A 64 1.96 -3.15 0.28
N ILE A 65 1.07 -2.92 1.26
CA ILE A 65 0.78 -3.91 2.31
C ILE A 65 0.28 -5.22 1.69
N GLY A 66 -0.58 -5.14 0.68
CA GLY A 66 -1.08 -6.32 -0.03
C GLY A 66 0.04 -7.12 -0.66
N CYS A 67 1.04 -6.45 -1.22
CA CYS A 67 2.22 -7.13 -1.76
C CYS A 67 3.03 -7.83 -0.66
N TYR A 68 3.23 -7.16 0.47
CA TYR A 68 3.91 -7.77 1.62
C TYR A 68 3.16 -9.02 2.09
N ALA A 69 1.84 -8.93 2.20
CA ALA A 69 1.01 -10.04 2.63
C ALA A 69 1.13 -11.26 1.70
N TYR A 70 1.26 -11.02 0.39
CA TYR A 70 1.48 -12.09 -0.57
C TYR A 70 2.75 -12.88 -0.26
N PHE A 71 3.88 -12.19 -0.07
CA PHE A 71 5.14 -12.87 0.23
C PHE A 71 5.11 -13.52 1.62
N ARG A 72 4.48 -12.88 2.58
CA ARG A 72 4.32 -13.43 3.92
C ARG A 72 3.46 -14.70 3.91
N ASN A 73 2.55 -14.82 2.94
CA ASN A 73 1.67 -15.97 2.77
C ASN A 73 2.26 -17.00 1.78
N ASN A 74 3.58 -17.12 1.74
CA ASN A 74 4.30 -18.10 0.91
C ASN A 74 4.00 -17.96 -0.59
N CYS A 75 3.93 -16.72 -1.08
CA CYS A 75 3.65 -16.40 -2.48
C CYS A 75 2.29 -16.95 -2.96
N LYS A 76 1.33 -16.99 -2.06
CA LYS A 76 -0.06 -17.28 -2.41
C LYS A 76 -0.88 -16.00 -2.29
N PRO A 77 -1.91 -15.81 -3.12
CA PRO A 77 -2.76 -14.64 -2.98
C PRO A 77 -3.21 -14.49 -1.53
N PRO A 78 -3.04 -13.31 -0.94
CA PRO A 78 -3.45 -13.10 0.45
C PRO A 78 -4.95 -13.18 0.56
N LYS A 79 -5.44 -13.57 1.72
CA LYS A 79 -6.85 -13.50 2.01
C LYS A 79 -7.26 -12.03 2.08
N ILE A 80 -8.50 -11.76 1.71
CA ILE A 80 -9.02 -10.40 1.71
C ILE A 80 -8.96 -9.84 3.13
N GLY A 81 -8.24 -8.74 3.30
CA GLY A 81 -8.22 -8.00 4.55
C GLY A 81 -9.02 -6.72 4.40
N PHE A 82 -9.46 -6.17 5.50
CA PHE A 82 -10.11 -4.87 5.53
C PHE A 82 -9.16 -3.82 6.06
N LEU A 83 -9.13 -2.68 5.39
CA LEU A 83 -8.49 -1.50 5.91
C LEU A 83 -9.36 -0.95 7.05
N LEU A 84 -8.89 -1.07 8.29
CA LEU A 84 -9.62 -0.60 9.45
C LEU A 84 -9.49 0.89 9.69
N GLY A 85 -8.38 1.47 9.24
CA GLY A 85 -8.14 2.89 9.37
C GLY A 85 -6.67 3.23 9.30
N SER A 86 -6.40 4.50 9.10
CA SER A 86 -5.05 5.04 9.19
C SER A 86 -4.99 6.03 10.33
N ARG A 87 -3.89 5.97 11.07
CA ARG A 87 -3.58 6.95 12.11
C ARG A 87 -2.45 7.83 11.63
N LEU A 88 -2.53 9.09 11.96
CA LEU A 88 -1.42 10.02 11.74
C LEU A 88 -0.95 10.06 10.28
N PHE A 89 -1.90 10.11 9.33
CA PHE A 89 -1.52 10.31 7.95
C PHE A 89 -1.00 11.74 7.77
N ASN A 90 0.30 11.85 7.56
CA ASN A 90 0.97 13.11 7.30
C ASN A 90 1.43 13.14 5.86
N ASN A 91 1.28 14.30 5.21
CA ASN A 91 1.70 14.45 3.82
C ASN A 91 2.21 15.87 3.59
N ALA A 92 3.45 15.97 3.09
CA ALA A 92 4.07 17.25 2.78
C ALA A 92 3.57 17.84 1.45
N LEU A 93 2.89 17.04 0.63
CA LEU A 93 2.43 17.46 -0.69
C LEU A 93 0.91 17.47 -0.75
N SER A 94 0.33 18.39 -1.52
CA SER A 94 -1.10 18.35 -1.84
C SER A 94 -1.38 17.37 -2.98
N PHE A 95 -0.42 17.25 -3.92
CA PHE A 95 -0.52 16.37 -5.07
C PHE A 95 0.81 15.69 -5.32
N PHE A 96 0.76 14.41 -5.69
CA PHE A 96 1.89 13.71 -6.28
C PHE A 96 1.95 14.13 -7.75
N LYS A 97 3.09 14.66 -8.16
CA LYS A 97 3.21 15.33 -9.46
C LYS A 97 3.42 14.36 -10.62
N ASN A 98 2.79 14.68 -11.75
CA ASN A 98 2.98 13.93 -12.99
C ASN A 98 4.47 13.81 -13.35
N GLY A 99 4.88 12.60 -13.69
CA GLY A 99 6.27 12.29 -14.06
C GLY A 99 7.18 11.93 -12.89
N GLU A 100 6.75 12.19 -11.66
CA GLU A 100 7.53 11.83 -10.46
C GLU A 100 7.35 10.36 -10.09
N ILE A 101 8.38 9.81 -9.47
CA ILE A 101 8.39 8.44 -8.95
C ILE A 101 8.56 8.52 -7.44
N TYR A 102 7.76 7.75 -6.72
CA TYR A 102 7.80 7.68 -5.26
C TYR A 102 8.00 6.25 -4.81
N LYS A 103 8.73 6.07 -3.71
CA LYS A 103 8.90 4.78 -3.05
C LYS A 103 7.93 4.70 -1.88
N ILE A 104 7.33 3.53 -1.70
CA ILE A 104 6.44 3.26 -0.56
C ILE A 104 7.03 2.10 0.22
N LYS A 105 7.43 2.36 1.47
CA LYS A 105 7.95 1.33 2.36
C LYS A 105 6.95 1.03 3.45
N VAL A 106 6.62 -0.24 3.61
CA VAL A 106 5.76 -0.72 4.68
C VAL A 106 6.55 -1.61 5.62
N ASN A 107 6.26 -1.51 6.91
CA ASN A 107 6.90 -2.29 7.95
C ASN A 107 5.84 -2.79 8.91
N GLU A 108 5.68 -4.11 9.00
CA GLU A 108 4.77 -4.70 9.99
C GLU A 108 5.35 -4.46 11.39
N ILE A 109 4.58 -3.78 12.24
CA ILE A 109 5.02 -3.43 13.59
C ILE A 109 4.30 -4.22 14.69
N PHE A 110 3.14 -4.80 14.35
CA PHE A 110 2.34 -5.55 15.31
C PHE A 110 1.43 -6.51 14.56
N SER A 111 1.26 -7.70 15.11
CA SER A 111 0.33 -8.69 14.56
C SER A 111 -0.24 -9.52 15.68
N ASP A 112 -1.56 -9.65 15.70
CA ASP A 112 -2.24 -10.65 16.52
C ASP A 112 -3.15 -11.49 15.61
N ASN A 113 -4.08 -12.25 16.20
CA ASN A 113 -4.96 -13.11 15.40
C ASN A 113 -5.98 -12.35 14.54
N GLN A 114 -6.15 -11.08 14.76
CA GLN A 114 -7.22 -10.29 14.13
C GLN A 114 -6.69 -9.09 13.35
N ILE A 115 -5.74 -8.37 13.90
CA ILE A 115 -5.30 -7.10 13.37
C ILE A 115 -3.80 -7.14 13.10
N VAL A 116 -3.39 -6.60 11.95
CA VAL A 116 -1.99 -6.36 11.63
C VAL A 116 -1.80 -4.86 11.46
N ALA A 117 -0.81 -4.31 12.15
CA ALA A 117 -0.48 -2.89 12.05
C ALA A 117 0.81 -2.70 11.27
N PHE A 118 0.83 -1.67 10.42
CA PHE A 118 1.97 -1.32 9.58
C PHE A 118 2.33 0.14 9.73
N ASP A 119 3.63 0.42 9.85
CA ASP A 119 4.13 1.75 9.60
C ASP A 119 4.43 1.87 8.11
N CYS A 120 3.96 2.95 7.50
CA CYS A 120 4.10 3.19 6.07
C CYS A 120 4.72 4.56 5.85
N ILE A 121 5.73 4.61 5.00
CA ILE A 121 6.42 5.86 4.68
C ILE A 121 6.60 5.94 3.17
N MET A 122 6.31 7.12 2.60
CA MET A 122 6.62 7.40 1.20
C MET A 122 7.80 8.34 1.10
N TYR A 123 8.66 8.05 0.14
CA TYR A 123 9.87 8.82 -0.15
C TYR A 123 9.87 9.26 -1.61
N ASN A 124 10.46 10.42 -1.88
CA ASN A 124 10.80 10.77 -3.26
C ASN A 124 12.08 10.04 -3.66
N MET A 125 12.56 10.26 -4.89
CA MET A 125 13.76 9.57 -5.40
C MET A 125 15.05 10.10 -4.79
N GLN A 126 15.00 11.18 -4.02
CA GLN A 126 16.11 11.70 -3.25
C GLN A 126 16.09 11.19 -1.80
N ASP A 127 15.23 10.18 -1.51
CA ASP A 127 15.06 9.58 -0.20
C ASP A 127 14.55 10.54 0.88
N GLU A 128 13.88 11.61 0.47
CA GLU A 128 13.22 12.51 1.40
C GLU A 128 11.82 11.95 1.72
N GLU A 129 11.47 11.92 3.01
CA GLU A 129 10.15 11.48 3.44
C GLU A 129 9.10 12.52 3.05
N ILE A 130 8.07 12.09 2.32
CA ILE A 130 6.99 12.98 1.88
C ILE A 130 5.64 12.64 2.49
N ALA A 131 5.46 11.42 2.97
CA ALA A 131 4.20 11.00 3.59
C ALA A 131 4.48 9.87 4.57
N SER A 132 3.64 9.77 5.59
CA SER A 132 3.70 8.66 6.54
C SER A 132 2.31 8.38 7.10
N ALA A 133 2.10 7.12 7.50
CA ALA A 133 0.86 6.71 8.13
C ALA A 133 1.10 5.42 8.92
N THR A 134 0.26 5.19 9.92
CA THR A 134 0.11 3.87 10.53
C THR A 134 -1.22 3.31 10.05
N ILE A 135 -1.19 2.12 9.46
CA ILE A 135 -2.36 1.49 8.87
C ILE A 135 -2.64 0.17 9.58
N ASN A 136 -3.86 -0.01 10.02
CA ASN A 136 -4.33 -1.25 10.62
C ASN A 136 -5.17 -2.02 9.61
N VAL A 137 -4.89 -3.31 9.45
CA VAL A 137 -5.61 -4.19 8.54
C VAL A 137 -6.18 -5.37 9.32
N TYR A 138 -7.45 -5.67 9.10
CA TYR A 138 -8.09 -6.83 9.71
C TYR A 138 -7.86 -8.06 8.82
N GLN A 139 -7.44 -9.18 9.43
CA GLN A 139 -7.16 -10.40 8.68
C GLN A 139 -8.44 -11.14 8.29
N ALA A 140 -8.49 -11.59 7.02
CA ALA A 140 -9.67 -12.23 6.46
C ALA A 140 -10.07 -13.53 7.16
N ASP A 141 -9.13 -14.25 7.74
CA ASP A 141 -9.39 -15.48 8.48
C ASP A 141 -10.39 -15.27 9.62
N ASN A 142 -10.39 -14.05 10.17
CA ASN A 142 -11.17 -13.72 11.34
C ASN A 142 -12.39 -12.85 11.02
N ILE A 143 -12.65 -12.63 9.73
CA ILE A 143 -13.72 -11.74 9.29
C ILE A 143 -15.09 -12.17 9.80
N GLN A 144 -15.39 -13.46 9.66
CA GLN A 144 -16.70 -13.98 10.08
C GLN A 144 -16.89 -13.87 11.59
N GLU A 145 -15.83 -14.17 12.33
CA GLU A 145 -15.85 -14.04 13.76
C GLU A 145 -16.00 -12.57 14.18
N PHE A 146 -15.27 -11.66 13.52
CA PHE A 146 -15.39 -10.24 13.77
C PHE A 146 -16.80 -9.72 13.51
N LEU A 147 -17.38 -10.08 12.37
CA LEU A 147 -18.73 -9.67 12.02
C LEU A 147 -19.77 -10.23 13.00
N LYS A 148 -19.59 -11.48 13.42
CA LYS A 148 -20.47 -12.11 14.39
C LYS A 148 -20.43 -11.40 15.74
N ASN A 149 -19.24 -11.00 16.19
CA ASN A 149 -19.07 -10.34 17.48
C ASN A 149 -19.57 -8.88 17.50
N ASN A 150 -19.79 -8.29 16.33
CA ASN A 150 -20.21 -6.90 16.20
C ASN A 150 -21.66 -6.74 15.69
N GLU A 151 -22.42 -7.82 15.68
CA GLU A 151 -23.84 -7.78 15.35
C GLU A 151 -24.67 -7.28 16.54
#